data_7c0dd2ad5e5e7b440b6961f454deeb00
#
_entry.id   7c0dd2ad5e5e7b440b6961f454deeb00
#
_cell.length_a   1.000
_cell.length_b   1.000
_cell.length_c   1.000
_cell.angle_alpha   90.00
_cell.angle_beta   90.00
_cell.angle_gamma   90.00
#
_symmetry.space_group_name_H-M   'P 1'
#
loop_
_entity.id
_entity.type
_entity.pdbx_description
1 polymer ?
#
loop_
_entity_poly.entity_id
_entity_poly.type
_entity_poly.pdbx_seq_one_letter_code
_entity_poly.pdbx_strand_id
1 'polypeptide(L)'
;VLSNLRLSRLLYPAFLFLLAGCVMHDAPTPVPPPRHAALGRIVPPDRVMDVPGTGRVPLRVWRAHGMPRAVILALHGFNDSRDAWERPGPVLAAHGITVYAPDQPGFGAMPDRGGWAGTDAMVAAASAEAAAIHHENPDIPLYVAGESMGGAVAVCMSAREAAHTRMSGQASDVAGYILLAPAVWDLGVGTDATLGAMAMLAPRWRLTGRELPVHVTASDDMLALARLYYDPLTLRTTRTTALAGLALLMHRAAQDVGHMQGPVLAIYGGRDQLVPASAMNRAWAHLPPDARRDFIPAGYHLLLRGREGDKVTRDIISWIGRPDDFLPSGGDIAASTWNDARAGDAQVPFFLPARMDGLVRK
;
A
#
# COMPACT_ATOMS: atom_id res chain seq x y z
N VAL A 1 -39.12 30.00 -19.21
CA VAL A 1 -37.90 30.11 -20.01
C VAL A 1 -36.93 30.99 -19.25
N LEU A 2 -36.13 30.51 -18.28
CA LEU A 2 -34.97 31.18 -17.67
C LEU A 2 -34.46 30.36 -16.50
N SER A 3 -33.81 29.20 -16.75
CA SER A 3 -33.12 28.46 -15.66
C SER A 3 -31.89 27.61 -16.06
N ASN A 4 -31.31 27.78 -17.26
CA ASN A 4 -30.21 26.94 -17.74
C ASN A 4 -28.89 27.67 -18.01
N LEU A 5 -28.59 28.82 -17.33
CA LEU A 5 -27.38 29.60 -17.61
C LEU A 5 -26.42 29.78 -16.41
N ARG A 6 -26.59 29.01 -15.32
CA ARG A 6 -25.71 29.17 -14.14
C ARG A 6 -24.73 28.04 -13.85
N LEU A 7 -24.81 26.91 -14.53
CA LEU A 7 -23.87 25.79 -14.28
C LEU A 7 -22.56 25.89 -15.08
N SER A 8 -22.52 26.60 -16.21
CA SER A 8 -21.33 26.67 -17.06
C SER A 8 -20.27 27.67 -16.59
N ARG A 9 -20.60 28.56 -15.64
CA ARG A 9 -19.64 29.58 -15.15
C ARG A 9 -18.78 29.15 -13.94
N LEU A 10 -19.10 28.03 -13.30
CA LEU A 10 -18.35 27.50 -12.15
C LEU A 10 -17.26 26.48 -12.52
N LEU A 11 -17.28 25.96 -13.74
CA LEU A 11 -16.27 25.00 -14.20
C LEU A 11 -15.02 25.68 -14.78
N TYR A 12 -15.11 26.90 -15.27
CA TYR A 12 -13.98 27.63 -15.86
C TYR A 12 -12.88 28.06 -14.84
N PRO A 13 -13.20 28.57 -13.65
CA PRO A 13 -12.17 28.95 -12.70
C PRO A 13 -11.49 27.72 -12.03
N ALA A 14 -12.18 26.57 -11.89
CA ALA A 14 -11.58 25.37 -11.35
C ALA A 14 -10.51 24.77 -12.29
N PHE A 15 -10.74 24.86 -13.61
CA PHE A 15 -9.78 24.40 -14.61
C PHE A 15 -8.52 25.28 -14.71
N LEU A 16 -8.67 26.59 -14.52
CA LEU A 16 -7.54 27.54 -14.49
C LEU A 16 -6.71 27.45 -13.20
N PHE A 17 -7.31 27.12 -12.07
CA PHE A 17 -6.58 26.88 -10.81
C PHE A 17 -5.76 25.59 -10.84
N LEU A 18 -6.21 24.55 -11.56
CA LEU A 18 -5.42 23.35 -11.77
C LEU A 18 -4.14 23.58 -12.58
N LEU A 19 -4.12 24.57 -13.45
CA LEU A 19 -2.96 24.89 -14.29
C LEU A 19 -1.84 25.63 -13.52
N ALA A 20 -2.18 26.35 -12.46
CA ALA A 20 -1.22 27.16 -11.70
C ALA A 20 -0.30 26.35 -10.75
N GLY A 21 -0.66 25.10 -10.45
CA GLY A 21 0.09 24.23 -9.54
C GLY A 21 0.99 23.18 -10.21
N CYS A 22 0.95 23.06 -11.54
CA CYS A 22 1.71 22.05 -12.26
C CYS A 22 3.18 22.45 -12.42
N VAL A 23 4.09 21.66 -11.86
CA VAL A 23 5.54 21.83 -12.04
C VAL A 23 6.06 20.82 -13.06
N MET A 24 7.00 21.26 -13.91
CA MET A 24 7.60 20.43 -14.95
C MET A 24 8.77 19.60 -14.44
N HIS A 25 9.32 19.94 -13.28
CA HIS A 25 10.52 19.32 -12.69
C HIS A 25 10.21 18.73 -11.31
N ASP A 26 11.00 17.76 -10.87
CA ASP A 26 10.93 17.26 -9.50
C ASP A 26 11.23 18.38 -8.50
N ALA A 27 10.44 18.47 -7.45
CA ALA A 27 10.77 19.33 -6.34
C ALA A 27 12.04 18.83 -5.65
N PRO A 28 13.02 19.70 -5.38
CA PRO A 28 14.25 19.29 -4.70
C PRO A 28 13.92 18.69 -3.32
N THR A 29 14.67 17.68 -2.94
CA THR A 29 14.57 17.12 -1.60
C THR A 29 15.01 18.17 -0.59
N PRO A 30 14.20 18.49 0.43
CA PRO A 30 14.61 19.44 1.45
C PRO A 30 15.79 18.90 2.24
N VAL A 31 16.70 19.79 2.60
CA VAL A 31 17.82 19.46 3.47
C VAL A 31 17.34 19.57 4.92
N PRO A 32 17.43 18.49 5.72
CA PRO A 32 17.07 18.59 7.13
C PRO A 32 18.03 19.52 7.89
N PRO A 33 17.56 20.16 8.97
CA PRO A 33 18.46 20.91 9.86
C PRO A 33 19.60 20.02 10.37
N PRO A 34 20.79 20.58 10.64
CA PRO A 34 21.96 19.78 11.03
C PRO A 34 21.71 18.79 12.19
N ARG A 35 20.93 19.19 13.20
CA ARG A 35 20.52 18.33 14.34
C ARG A 35 19.66 17.12 13.93
N HIS A 36 19.06 17.15 12.74
CA HIS A 36 18.18 16.12 12.18
C HIS A 36 18.71 15.55 10.86
N ALA A 37 20.01 15.73 10.57
CA ALA A 37 20.63 15.29 9.31
C ALA A 37 20.39 13.81 8.99
N ALA A 38 20.25 12.97 10.00
CA ALA A 38 19.95 11.55 9.85
C ALA A 38 18.63 11.28 9.10
N LEU A 39 17.65 12.20 9.15
CA LEU A 39 16.35 12.05 8.46
C LEU A 39 16.50 12.10 6.93
N GLY A 40 17.51 12.81 6.42
CA GLY A 40 17.78 12.90 4.98
C GLY A 40 18.86 11.94 4.48
N ARG A 41 19.30 10.99 5.30
CA ARG A 41 20.34 10.03 4.93
C ARG A 41 19.78 9.00 3.94
N ILE A 42 20.45 8.86 2.78
CA ILE A 42 20.23 7.72 1.90
C ILE A 42 20.92 6.50 2.53
N VAL A 43 20.13 5.45 2.73
CA VAL A 43 20.69 4.15 3.09
C VAL A 43 20.94 3.40 1.79
N PRO A 44 22.20 3.00 1.50
CA PRO A 44 22.49 2.19 0.34
C PRO A 44 21.66 0.91 0.31
N PRO A 45 21.32 0.37 -0.86
CA PRO A 45 20.71 -0.95 -0.92
C PRO A 45 21.67 -2.00 -0.38
N ASP A 46 21.14 -2.96 0.37
CA ASP A 46 21.93 -4.10 0.84
C ASP A 46 22.28 -5.04 -0.31
N ARG A 47 21.45 -4.99 -1.37
CA ARG A 47 21.59 -5.84 -2.55
C ARG A 47 20.96 -5.17 -3.77
N VAL A 48 21.42 -5.56 -4.95
CA VAL A 48 20.76 -5.31 -6.24
C VAL A 48 20.43 -6.67 -6.86
N MET A 49 19.16 -6.89 -7.18
CA MET A 49 18.66 -8.12 -7.82
C MET A 49 18.46 -7.86 -9.30
N ASP A 50 18.89 -8.78 -10.15
CA ASP A 50 18.56 -8.73 -11.58
C ASP A 50 17.22 -9.44 -11.78
N VAL A 51 16.19 -8.66 -12.13
CA VAL A 51 14.81 -9.13 -12.27
C VAL A 51 14.44 -9.16 -13.75
N PRO A 52 14.07 -10.32 -14.31
CA PRO A 52 13.66 -10.44 -15.70
C PRO A 52 12.57 -9.44 -16.08
N GLY A 53 12.76 -8.71 -17.18
CA GLY A 53 11.82 -7.71 -17.67
C GLY A 53 11.83 -6.38 -16.90
N THR A 54 12.45 -6.32 -15.70
CA THR A 54 12.53 -5.10 -14.87
C THR A 54 13.95 -4.54 -14.84
N GLY A 55 14.97 -5.40 -14.93
CA GLY A 55 16.37 -5.02 -14.82
C GLY A 55 16.89 -5.05 -13.39
N ARG A 56 17.80 -4.13 -13.06
CA ARG A 56 18.50 -4.08 -11.77
C ARG A 56 17.63 -3.39 -10.72
N VAL A 57 17.15 -4.16 -9.74
CA VAL A 57 16.28 -3.69 -8.66
C VAL A 57 17.07 -3.54 -7.35
N PRO A 58 17.23 -2.32 -6.82
CA PRO A 58 17.83 -2.10 -5.51
C PRO A 58 16.87 -2.54 -4.42
N LEU A 59 17.38 -3.24 -3.38
CA LEU A 59 16.55 -3.67 -2.25
C LEU A 59 17.29 -3.58 -0.91
N ARG A 60 16.51 -3.44 0.16
CA ARG A 60 16.93 -3.64 1.54
C ARG A 60 16.66 -5.08 1.94
N VAL A 61 17.54 -5.63 2.80
CA VAL A 61 17.37 -6.98 3.32
C VAL A 61 17.63 -6.99 4.82
N TRP A 62 16.61 -7.31 5.59
CA TRP A 62 16.75 -7.59 7.02
C TRP A 62 16.74 -9.11 7.21
N ARG A 63 17.91 -9.68 7.44
CA ARG A 63 18.06 -11.14 7.57
C ARG A 63 17.66 -11.60 8.96
N ALA A 64 16.90 -12.69 9.02
CA ALA A 64 16.61 -13.38 10.27
C ALA A 64 17.88 -13.75 11.02
N HIS A 65 17.81 -13.72 12.33
CA HIS A 65 18.88 -14.23 13.17
C HIS A 65 18.80 -15.77 13.20
N GLY A 66 19.71 -16.44 12.50
CA GLY A 66 19.72 -17.92 12.33
C GLY A 66 18.91 -18.36 11.11
N MET A 67 18.41 -19.60 11.13
CA MET A 67 17.54 -20.13 10.06
C MET A 67 16.21 -19.36 10.03
N PRO A 68 15.84 -18.80 8.89
CA PRO A 68 14.56 -18.10 8.78
C PRO A 68 13.40 -19.10 8.84
N ARG A 69 12.35 -18.76 9.58
CA ARG A 69 11.08 -19.52 9.59
C ARG A 69 10.09 -19.06 8.52
N ALA A 70 10.32 -17.89 7.97
CA ALA A 70 9.57 -17.29 6.87
C ALA A 70 10.39 -16.23 6.16
N VAL A 71 10.00 -15.93 4.93
CA VAL A 71 10.54 -14.84 4.12
C VAL A 71 9.39 -13.93 3.69
N ILE A 72 9.63 -12.62 3.66
CA ILE A 72 8.68 -11.64 3.16
C ILE A 72 9.29 -10.88 1.98
N LEU A 73 8.60 -10.85 0.84
CA LEU A 73 8.74 -9.82 -0.18
C LEU A 73 7.85 -8.63 0.21
N ALA A 74 8.45 -7.46 0.45
CA ALA A 74 7.83 -6.32 1.10
C ALA A 74 7.69 -5.12 0.14
N LEU A 75 6.50 -4.91 -0.41
CA LEU A 75 6.19 -3.90 -1.43
C LEU A 75 5.75 -2.58 -0.77
N HIS A 76 6.41 -1.49 -1.12
CA HIS A 76 6.13 -0.15 -0.57
C HIS A 76 4.92 0.55 -1.23
N GLY A 77 4.45 1.65 -0.64
CA GLY A 77 3.38 2.49 -1.15
C GLY A 77 3.80 3.42 -2.31
N PHE A 78 2.82 4.15 -2.85
CA PHE A 78 3.02 5.11 -3.93
C PHE A 78 3.94 6.27 -3.50
N ASN A 79 4.84 6.69 -4.38
CA ASN A 79 5.85 7.72 -4.15
C ASN A 79 6.89 7.40 -3.05
N ASP A 80 6.90 6.20 -2.53
CA ASP A 80 7.79 5.73 -1.47
C ASP A 80 8.97 4.91 -2.04
N SER A 81 9.65 4.17 -1.19
CA SER A 81 10.84 3.38 -1.52
C SER A 81 10.98 2.16 -0.61
N ARG A 82 12.01 1.35 -0.86
CA ARG A 82 12.43 0.25 0.00
C ARG A 82 12.55 0.61 1.49
N ASP A 83 12.80 1.89 1.82
CA ASP A 83 12.94 2.37 3.21
C ASP A 83 11.58 2.47 3.96
N ALA A 84 10.45 2.24 3.29
CA ALA A 84 9.15 2.09 3.95
C ALA A 84 9.16 1.01 5.06
N TRP A 85 10.03 0.01 4.92
CA TRP A 85 10.13 -1.13 5.81
C TRP A 85 11.26 -0.99 6.85
N GLU A 86 11.90 0.17 6.97
CA GLU A 86 13.04 0.39 7.88
C GLU A 86 12.71 0.19 9.37
N ARG A 87 11.46 0.41 9.79
CA ARG A 87 11.00 0.18 11.18
C ARG A 87 10.61 -1.27 11.45
N PRO A 88 9.70 -1.90 10.68
CA PRO A 88 9.29 -3.27 10.95
C PRO A 88 10.36 -4.31 10.56
N GLY A 89 11.21 -4.02 9.57
CA GLY A 89 12.21 -4.97 9.06
C GLY A 89 13.11 -5.56 10.14
N PRO A 90 13.79 -4.76 11.00
CA PRO A 90 14.59 -5.29 12.09
C PRO A 90 13.80 -6.10 13.12
N VAL A 91 12.55 -5.71 13.40
CA VAL A 91 11.66 -6.42 14.35
C VAL A 91 11.28 -7.77 13.79
N LEU A 92 10.87 -7.84 12.52
CA LEU A 92 10.57 -9.08 11.82
C LEU A 92 11.79 -10.02 11.79
N ALA A 93 12.97 -9.48 11.47
CA ALA A 93 14.22 -10.23 11.45
C ALA A 93 14.57 -10.84 12.82
N ALA A 94 14.37 -10.08 13.90
CA ALA A 94 14.58 -10.58 15.27
C ALA A 94 13.64 -11.73 15.65
N HIS A 95 12.48 -11.84 14.93
CA HIS A 95 11.52 -12.93 15.12
C HIS A 95 11.66 -14.05 14.07
N GLY A 96 12.81 -14.15 13.41
CA GLY A 96 13.10 -15.24 12.47
C GLY A 96 12.45 -15.06 11.10
N ILE A 97 12.11 -13.85 10.70
CA ILE A 97 11.50 -13.54 9.39
C ILE A 97 12.46 -12.68 8.59
N THR A 98 12.97 -13.21 7.48
CA THR A 98 13.80 -12.41 6.56
C THR A 98 12.92 -11.54 5.69
N VAL A 99 13.24 -10.25 5.57
CA VAL A 99 12.46 -9.28 4.77
C VAL A 99 13.30 -8.78 3.61
N TYR A 100 12.77 -8.88 2.41
CA TYR A 100 13.31 -8.30 1.17
C TYR A 100 12.39 -7.17 0.74
N ALA A 101 12.88 -5.94 0.75
CA ALA A 101 12.13 -4.75 0.37
C ALA A 101 12.74 -4.10 -0.87
N PRO A 102 12.23 -4.36 -2.08
CA PRO A 102 12.70 -3.75 -3.31
C PRO A 102 12.17 -2.33 -3.50
N ASP A 103 12.88 -1.54 -4.30
CA ASP A 103 12.28 -0.37 -4.94
C ASP A 103 11.43 -0.83 -6.14
N GLN A 104 10.14 -0.55 -6.13
CA GLN A 104 9.26 -0.92 -7.22
C GLN A 104 9.51 -0.08 -8.48
N PRO A 105 9.19 -0.58 -9.70
CA PRO A 105 9.36 0.16 -10.95
C PRO A 105 8.75 1.57 -10.91
N GLY A 106 9.53 2.58 -11.25
CA GLY A 106 9.12 3.98 -11.18
C GLY A 106 9.42 4.69 -9.86
N PHE A 107 9.90 4.00 -8.82
CA PHE A 107 10.06 4.55 -7.47
C PHE A 107 11.47 4.34 -6.91
N GLY A 108 11.70 4.92 -5.71
CA GLY A 108 12.95 4.76 -4.99
C GLY A 108 14.18 5.17 -5.79
N ALA A 109 15.14 4.27 -5.97
CA ALA A 109 16.35 4.45 -6.77
C ALA A 109 16.30 3.75 -8.14
N MET A 110 15.09 3.36 -8.61
CA MET A 110 14.93 2.79 -9.94
C MET A 110 15.30 3.80 -11.04
N PRO A 111 15.87 3.35 -12.19
CA PRO A 111 16.28 4.25 -13.27
C PRO A 111 15.16 5.07 -13.90
N ASP A 112 13.93 4.54 -13.91
CA ASP A 112 12.71 5.15 -14.43
C ASP A 112 11.94 5.98 -13.39
N ARG A 113 12.61 6.37 -12.29
CA ARG A 113 12.04 7.11 -11.17
C ARG A 113 11.14 8.26 -11.59
N GLY A 114 9.93 8.29 -11.00
CA GLY A 114 8.87 9.26 -11.30
C GLY A 114 8.09 8.93 -12.58
N GLY A 115 8.37 7.79 -13.23
CA GLY A 115 7.58 7.19 -14.28
C GLY A 115 6.46 6.29 -13.74
N TRP A 116 5.76 5.64 -14.64
CA TRP A 116 4.79 4.59 -14.38
C TRP A 116 5.02 3.44 -15.34
N ALA A 117 5.40 2.29 -14.81
CA ALA A 117 5.71 1.11 -15.62
C ALA A 117 4.47 0.43 -16.21
N GLY A 118 3.30 0.68 -15.64
CA GLY A 118 2.06 -0.03 -15.96
C GLY A 118 1.73 -1.13 -14.95
N THR A 119 0.44 -1.37 -14.73
CA THR A 119 -0.04 -2.36 -13.76
C THR A 119 0.54 -3.75 -14.01
N ASP A 120 0.47 -4.23 -15.25
CA ASP A 120 0.97 -5.57 -15.60
C ASP A 120 2.49 -5.71 -15.41
N ALA A 121 3.24 -4.66 -15.70
CA ALA A 121 4.69 -4.65 -15.50
C ALA A 121 5.06 -4.64 -14.01
N MET A 122 4.32 -3.89 -13.17
CA MET A 122 4.53 -3.91 -11.72
C MET A 122 4.21 -5.26 -11.10
N VAL A 123 3.10 -5.88 -11.51
CA VAL A 123 2.72 -7.24 -11.08
C VAL A 123 3.75 -8.28 -11.57
N ALA A 124 4.23 -8.14 -12.81
CA ALA A 124 5.25 -9.04 -13.35
C ALA A 124 6.59 -8.92 -12.60
N ALA A 125 6.99 -7.68 -12.24
CA ALA A 125 8.19 -7.43 -11.44
C ALA A 125 8.07 -8.11 -10.07
N ALA A 126 6.97 -7.88 -9.34
CA ALA A 126 6.73 -8.50 -8.03
C ALA A 126 6.71 -10.04 -8.10
N SER A 127 6.08 -10.61 -9.14
CA SER A 127 6.08 -12.07 -9.35
C SER A 127 7.49 -12.61 -9.62
N ALA A 128 8.28 -11.91 -10.44
CA ALA A 128 9.65 -12.33 -10.73
C ALA A 128 10.59 -12.19 -9.52
N GLU A 129 10.40 -11.14 -8.70
CA GLU A 129 11.10 -10.94 -7.43
C GLU A 129 10.75 -12.07 -6.45
N ALA A 130 9.47 -12.41 -6.32
CA ALA A 130 9.00 -13.52 -5.47
C ALA A 130 9.62 -14.85 -5.91
N ALA A 131 9.60 -15.15 -7.20
CA ALA A 131 10.20 -16.36 -7.74
C ALA A 131 11.72 -16.43 -7.49
N ALA A 132 12.45 -15.32 -7.65
CA ALA A 132 13.88 -15.27 -7.36
C ALA A 132 14.17 -15.48 -5.87
N ILE A 133 13.37 -14.87 -4.99
CA ILE A 133 13.50 -15.03 -3.53
C ILE A 133 13.15 -16.47 -3.10
N HIS A 134 12.10 -17.06 -3.67
CA HIS A 134 11.73 -18.44 -3.40
C HIS A 134 12.83 -19.41 -3.86
N HIS A 135 13.39 -19.20 -5.05
CA HIS A 135 14.52 -20.01 -5.54
C HIS A 135 15.74 -19.96 -4.61
N GLU A 136 15.99 -18.83 -3.94
CA GLU A 136 17.06 -18.71 -2.94
C GLU A 136 16.69 -19.34 -1.59
N ASN A 137 15.40 -19.55 -1.31
CA ASN A 137 14.86 -20.05 -0.05
C ASN A 137 13.78 -21.13 -0.30
N PRO A 138 14.08 -22.24 -0.99
CA PRO A 138 13.05 -23.15 -1.52
C PRO A 138 12.22 -23.83 -0.44
N ASP A 139 12.78 -24.06 0.75
CA ASP A 139 12.12 -24.76 1.86
C ASP A 139 11.47 -23.81 2.89
N ILE A 140 11.55 -22.49 2.64
CA ILE A 140 11.06 -21.48 3.57
C ILE A 140 9.80 -20.83 2.99
N PRO A 141 8.69 -20.78 3.74
CA PRO A 141 7.46 -20.16 3.25
C PRO A 141 7.68 -18.68 2.94
N LEU A 142 7.31 -18.29 1.71
CA LEU A 142 7.39 -16.94 1.20
C LEU A 142 6.03 -16.26 1.31
N TYR A 143 6.00 -15.08 1.94
CA TYR A 143 4.84 -14.21 2.00
C TYR A 143 5.10 -12.95 1.16
N VAL A 144 4.03 -12.41 0.55
CA VAL A 144 4.08 -11.10 -0.09
C VAL A 144 3.31 -10.11 0.77
N ALA A 145 4.01 -9.09 1.26
CA ALA A 145 3.42 -8.01 2.05
C ALA A 145 3.41 -6.71 1.24
N GLY A 146 2.29 -5.98 1.22
CA GLY A 146 2.19 -4.73 0.48
C GLY A 146 1.44 -3.65 1.23
N GLU A 147 2.04 -2.45 1.31
CA GLU A 147 1.41 -1.26 1.87
C GLU A 147 0.80 -0.42 0.74
N SER A 148 -0.48 -0.02 0.87
CA SER A 148 -1.14 0.89 -0.07
C SER A 148 -1.06 0.41 -1.53
N MET A 149 -0.32 1.12 -2.40
CA MET A 149 -0.05 0.70 -3.80
C MET A 149 0.57 -0.70 -3.85
N GLY A 150 1.55 -1.00 -2.99
CA GLY A 150 2.15 -2.33 -2.89
C GLY A 150 1.13 -3.41 -2.54
N GLY A 151 0.13 -3.07 -1.72
CA GLY A 151 -1.01 -3.93 -1.42
C GLY A 151 -1.90 -4.18 -2.64
N ALA A 152 -2.13 -3.16 -3.48
CA ALA A 152 -2.86 -3.33 -4.74
C ALA A 152 -2.10 -4.23 -5.72
N VAL A 153 -0.76 -4.08 -5.82
CA VAL A 153 0.09 -4.97 -6.63
C VAL A 153 -0.01 -6.41 -6.11
N ALA A 154 0.05 -6.62 -4.79
CA ALA A 154 -0.07 -7.95 -4.17
C ALA A 154 -1.43 -8.60 -4.45
N VAL A 155 -2.53 -7.84 -4.43
CA VAL A 155 -3.88 -8.33 -4.81
C VAL A 155 -3.89 -8.80 -6.26
N CYS A 156 -3.44 -7.95 -7.20
CA CYS A 156 -3.39 -8.32 -8.62
C CYS A 156 -2.45 -9.50 -8.90
N MET A 157 -1.33 -9.58 -8.17
CA MET A 157 -0.40 -10.71 -8.24
C MET A 157 -1.08 -12.01 -7.81
N SER A 158 -1.74 -12.04 -6.64
CA SER A 158 -2.45 -13.20 -6.14
C SER A 158 -3.54 -13.68 -7.10
N ALA A 159 -4.36 -12.77 -7.63
CA ALA A 159 -5.41 -13.10 -8.60
C ALA A 159 -4.85 -13.70 -9.90
N ARG A 160 -3.71 -13.17 -10.38
CA ARG A 160 -2.99 -13.69 -11.56
C ARG A 160 -2.43 -15.09 -11.31
N GLU A 161 -1.81 -15.32 -10.15
CA GLU A 161 -1.29 -16.65 -9.77
C GLU A 161 -2.43 -17.66 -9.61
N ALA A 162 -3.54 -17.25 -8.98
CA ALA A 162 -4.73 -18.08 -8.88
C ALA A 162 -5.29 -18.51 -10.26
N ALA A 163 -5.27 -17.59 -11.23
CA ALA A 163 -5.65 -17.91 -12.61
C ALA A 163 -4.67 -18.89 -13.25
N HIS A 164 -3.36 -18.71 -13.04
CA HIS A 164 -2.33 -19.61 -13.53
C HIS A 164 -2.46 -21.01 -12.93
N THR A 165 -2.62 -21.11 -11.61
CA THR A 165 -2.81 -22.39 -10.89
C THR A 165 -4.03 -23.16 -11.44
N ARG A 166 -5.15 -22.48 -11.71
CA ARG A 166 -6.33 -23.13 -12.31
C ARG A 166 -6.08 -23.68 -13.70
N MET A 167 -5.22 -23.02 -14.50
CA MET A 167 -4.93 -23.46 -15.88
C MET A 167 -3.85 -24.52 -15.95
N SER A 168 -2.79 -24.40 -15.15
CA SER A 168 -1.60 -25.25 -15.20
C SER A 168 -1.62 -26.42 -14.20
N GLY A 169 -2.42 -26.30 -13.13
CA GLY A 169 -2.38 -27.21 -11.97
C GLY A 169 -1.16 -27.01 -11.05
N GLN A 170 -0.28 -26.04 -11.36
CA GLN A 170 0.90 -25.77 -10.56
C GLN A 170 0.52 -24.85 -9.39
N ALA A 171 0.88 -25.24 -8.16
CA ALA A 171 0.67 -24.40 -6.98
C ALA A 171 1.53 -23.12 -7.02
N SER A 172 1.07 -22.08 -6.35
CA SER A 172 1.86 -20.85 -6.15
C SER A 172 3.01 -21.11 -5.18
N ASP A 173 4.15 -20.48 -5.44
CA ASP A 173 5.30 -20.44 -4.54
C ASP A 173 5.08 -19.50 -3.33
N VAL A 174 4.00 -18.72 -3.35
CA VAL A 174 3.64 -17.76 -2.29
C VAL A 174 2.74 -18.44 -1.26
N ALA A 175 3.21 -18.50 -0.02
CA ALA A 175 2.49 -19.12 1.11
C ALA A 175 1.33 -18.26 1.63
N GLY A 176 1.33 -16.95 1.37
CA GLY A 176 0.24 -16.05 1.75
C GLY A 176 0.53 -14.58 1.48
N TYR A 177 -0.49 -13.75 1.65
CA TYR A 177 -0.47 -12.33 1.35
C TYR A 177 -0.82 -11.49 2.58
N ILE A 178 -0.09 -10.38 2.79
CA ILE A 178 -0.29 -9.43 3.88
C ILE A 178 -0.59 -8.07 3.25
N LEU A 179 -1.81 -7.59 3.41
CA LEU A 179 -2.31 -6.36 2.81
C LEU A 179 -2.43 -5.27 3.89
N LEU A 180 -1.66 -4.21 3.77
CA LEU A 180 -1.62 -3.08 4.71
C LEU A 180 -2.29 -1.87 4.05
N ALA A 181 -3.51 -1.54 4.49
CA ALA A 181 -4.31 -0.46 3.91
C ALA A 181 -4.25 -0.45 2.37
N PRO A 182 -4.53 -1.58 1.69
CA PRO A 182 -4.28 -1.73 0.26
C PRO A 182 -5.09 -0.72 -0.55
N ALA A 183 -4.51 -0.20 -1.63
CA ALA A 183 -5.17 0.76 -2.52
C ALA A 183 -6.18 0.06 -3.45
N VAL A 184 -7.25 -0.48 -2.86
CA VAL A 184 -8.34 -1.22 -3.53
C VAL A 184 -9.59 -0.34 -3.62
N TRP A 185 -9.51 0.70 -4.42
CA TRP A 185 -10.56 1.70 -4.52
C TRP A 185 -10.85 2.07 -5.98
N ASP A 186 -12.08 1.86 -6.40
CA ASP A 186 -12.60 2.35 -7.67
C ASP A 186 -13.02 3.81 -7.51
N LEU A 187 -12.29 4.70 -8.17
CA LEU A 187 -12.56 6.15 -8.16
C LEU A 187 -13.78 6.54 -8.99
N GLY A 188 -14.28 5.62 -9.82
CA GLY A 188 -15.40 5.82 -10.71
C GLY A 188 -15.02 6.44 -12.06
N VAL A 189 -15.85 6.13 -13.07
CA VAL A 189 -15.60 6.44 -14.49
C VAL A 189 -15.27 7.93 -14.74
N GLY A 190 -15.93 8.85 -14.04
CA GLY A 190 -15.70 10.28 -14.22
C GLY A 190 -14.32 10.72 -13.77
N THR A 191 -13.83 10.23 -12.64
CA THR A 191 -12.49 10.53 -12.11
C THR A 191 -11.42 9.88 -13.00
N ASP A 192 -11.61 8.62 -13.38
CA ASP A 192 -10.67 7.88 -14.23
C ASP A 192 -10.53 8.54 -15.61
N ALA A 193 -11.64 8.96 -16.23
CA ALA A 193 -11.62 9.69 -17.49
C ALA A 193 -10.89 11.04 -17.37
N THR A 194 -11.08 11.76 -16.26
CA THR A 194 -10.40 13.04 -16.01
C THR A 194 -8.89 12.83 -15.85
N LEU A 195 -8.47 11.87 -15.04
CA LEU A 195 -7.04 11.54 -14.86
C LEU A 195 -6.42 11.04 -16.17
N GLY A 196 -7.12 10.22 -16.93
CA GLY A 196 -6.70 9.75 -18.24
C GLY A 196 -6.51 10.90 -19.25
N ALA A 197 -7.46 11.84 -19.31
CA ALA A 197 -7.36 13.02 -20.16
C ALA A 197 -6.16 13.92 -19.73
N MET A 198 -5.97 14.14 -18.43
CA MET A 198 -4.80 14.89 -17.93
C MET A 198 -3.49 14.19 -18.29
N ALA A 199 -3.41 12.88 -18.16
CA ALA A 199 -2.23 12.12 -18.53
C ALA A 199 -1.94 12.17 -20.04
N MET A 200 -2.98 12.20 -20.87
CA MET A 200 -2.85 12.31 -22.33
C MET A 200 -2.44 13.72 -22.78
N LEU A 201 -3.07 14.76 -22.22
CA LEU A 201 -2.83 16.15 -22.65
C LEU A 201 -1.55 16.76 -22.03
N ALA A 202 -1.19 16.32 -20.84
CA ALA A 202 -0.07 16.86 -20.09
C ALA A 202 0.75 15.77 -19.37
N PRO A 203 1.33 14.80 -20.10
CA PRO A 203 1.93 13.59 -19.52
C PRO A 203 3.14 13.87 -18.62
N ARG A 204 3.78 15.02 -18.79
CA ARG A 204 4.96 15.44 -18.02
C ARG A 204 4.64 16.38 -16.87
N TRP A 205 3.40 16.81 -16.74
CA TRP A 205 2.99 17.66 -15.62
C TRP A 205 3.11 16.91 -14.31
N ARG A 206 3.47 17.64 -13.26
CA ARG A 206 3.67 17.11 -11.92
C ARG A 206 2.81 17.84 -10.92
N LEU A 207 2.19 17.08 -10.06
CA LEU A 207 1.38 17.55 -8.95
C LEU A 207 2.18 17.43 -7.65
N THR A 208 2.08 18.43 -6.78
CA THR A 208 2.78 18.45 -5.49
C THR A 208 1.89 17.95 -4.34
N GLY A 209 0.61 17.72 -4.60
CA GLY A 209 -0.41 17.43 -3.59
C GLY A 209 -1.00 18.69 -2.92
N ARG A 210 -0.39 19.87 -3.11
CA ARG A 210 -0.92 21.16 -2.61
C ARG A 210 -2.16 21.60 -3.36
N GLU A 211 -2.35 21.06 -4.56
CA GLU A 211 -3.48 21.31 -5.44
C GLU A 211 -4.76 20.62 -4.95
N LEU A 212 -4.63 19.66 -4.04
CA LEU A 212 -5.77 18.98 -3.45
C LEU A 212 -6.42 19.87 -2.37
N PRO A 213 -7.75 20.04 -2.39
CA PRO A 213 -8.46 20.88 -1.43
C PRO A 213 -8.56 20.27 -0.03
N VAL A 214 -7.91 19.13 0.20
CA VAL A 214 -7.96 18.37 1.45
C VAL A 214 -6.56 18.13 1.99
N HIS A 215 -6.42 18.25 3.31
CA HIS A 215 -5.20 17.88 4.01
C HIS A 215 -5.41 16.48 4.59
N VAL A 216 -4.62 15.51 4.16
CA VAL A 216 -4.65 14.15 4.66
C VAL A 216 -3.46 13.88 5.56
N THR A 217 -3.72 13.24 6.69
CA THR A 217 -2.70 12.80 7.64
C THR A 217 -2.45 11.31 7.38
N ALA A 218 -1.27 10.99 6.86
CA ALA A 218 -0.90 9.61 6.55
C ALA A 218 -0.46 8.80 7.78
N SER A 219 0.06 9.48 8.83
CA SER A 219 0.53 8.87 10.08
C SER A 219 0.39 9.86 11.24
N ASP A 220 0.24 9.35 12.45
CA ASP A 220 0.27 10.11 13.71
C ASP A 220 1.67 10.13 14.37
N ASP A 221 2.67 9.56 13.71
CA ASP A 221 4.07 9.61 14.14
C ASP A 221 4.81 10.73 13.36
N MET A 222 5.05 11.85 14.05
CA MET A 222 5.74 13.00 13.46
C MET A 222 7.18 12.70 13.02
N LEU A 223 7.86 11.74 13.67
CA LEU A 223 9.20 11.34 13.28
C LEU A 223 9.17 10.56 11.97
N ALA A 224 8.22 9.65 11.81
CA ALA A 224 8.00 8.92 10.55
C ALA A 224 7.64 9.86 9.39
N LEU A 225 6.76 10.84 9.63
CA LEU A 225 6.42 11.86 8.63
C LEU A 225 7.62 12.74 8.27
N ALA A 226 8.43 13.14 9.27
CA ALA A 226 9.65 13.91 9.03
C ALA A 226 10.68 13.08 8.24
N ARG A 227 10.84 11.78 8.56
CA ARG A 227 11.71 10.86 7.80
C ARG A 227 11.26 10.77 6.34
N LEU A 228 9.98 10.54 6.09
CA LEU A 228 9.39 10.51 4.74
C LEU A 228 9.57 11.84 4.00
N TYR A 229 9.41 12.97 4.72
CA TYR A 229 9.57 14.31 4.15
C TYR A 229 11.00 14.62 3.70
N TYR A 230 12.02 14.16 4.42
CA TYR A 230 13.43 14.41 4.13
C TYR A 230 14.10 13.26 3.37
N ASP A 231 13.42 12.15 3.13
CA ASP A 231 13.99 11.02 2.42
C ASP A 231 14.22 11.37 0.94
N PRO A 232 15.47 11.29 0.45
CA PRO A 232 15.78 11.53 -0.95
C PRO A 232 15.19 10.49 -1.92
N LEU A 233 14.82 9.30 -1.43
CA LEU A 233 14.20 8.25 -2.23
C LEU A 233 12.69 8.46 -2.43
N THR A 234 12.04 9.23 -1.56
CA THR A 234 10.61 9.56 -1.68
C THR A 234 10.37 10.57 -2.81
N LEU A 235 9.39 10.32 -3.65
CA LEU A 235 8.94 11.25 -4.69
C LEU A 235 8.04 12.33 -4.08
N ARG A 236 8.37 13.58 -4.35
CA ARG A 236 7.65 14.75 -3.80
C ARG A 236 6.64 15.34 -4.77
N THR A 237 6.77 14.96 -6.01
CA THR A 237 5.86 15.35 -7.09
C THR A 237 5.46 14.12 -7.87
N THR A 238 4.21 14.09 -8.31
CA THR A 238 3.64 12.97 -9.05
C THR A 238 3.32 13.40 -10.46
N ARG A 239 3.84 12.68 -11.46
CA ARG A 239 3.43 12.89 -12.86
C ARG A 239 1.97 12.53 -13.04
N THR A 240 1.28 13.24 -13.92
CA THR A 240 -0.11 12.93 -14.28
C THR A 240 -0.26 11.50 -14.81
N THR A 241 0.72 11.01 -15.57
CA THR A 241 0.76 9.61 -16.04
C THR A 241 0.87 8.61 -14.89
N ALA A 242 1.67 8.90 -13.86
CA ALA A 242 1.80 8.04 -12.70
C ALA A 242 0.53 8.03 -11.84
N LEU A 243 -0.13 9.19 -11.71
CA LEU A 243 -1.40 9.30 -10.98
C LEU A 243 -2.52 8.54 -11.69
N ALA A 244 -2.64 8.70 -13.03
CA ALA A 244 -3.61 7.95 -13.83
C ALA A 244 -3.33 6.44 -13.78
N GLY A 245 -2.05 6.05 -13.83
CA GLY A 245 -1.64 4.67 -13.70
C GLY A 245 -1.96 4.06 -12.34
N LEU A 246 -1.78 4.82 -11.25
CA LEU A 246 -2.21 4.41 -9.91
C LEU A 246 -3.73 4.18 -9.87
N ALA A 247 -4.54 5.08 -10.45
CA ALA A 247 -5.99 4.91 -10.50
C ALA A 247 -6.39 3.62 -11.24
N LEU A 248 -5.73 3.31 -12.37
CA LEU A 248 -5.96 2.05 -13.09
C LEU A 248 -5.57 0.81 -12.27
N LEU A 249 -4.45 0.86 -11.54
CA LEU A 249 -4.05 -0.22 -10.63
C LEU A 249 -5.07 -0.40 -9.50
N MET A 250 -5.53 0.68 -8.88
CA MET A 250 -6.53 0.66 -7.82
C MET A 250 -7.84 0.05 -8.29
N HIS A 251 -8.32 0.47 -9.48
CA HIS A 251 -9.51 -0.09 -10.11
C HIS A 251 -9.34 -1.59 -10.38
N ARG A 252 -8.21 -2.00 -10.96
CA ARG A 252 -7.91 -3.41 -11.22
C ARG A 252 -7.87 -4.22 -9.92
N ALA A 253 -7.20 -3.73 -8.88
CA ALA A 253 -7.12 -4.41 -7.59
C ALA A 253 -8.51 -4.55 -6.93
N ALA A 254 -9.39 -3.53 -7.08
CA ALA A 254 -10.75 -3.61 -6.59
C ALA A 254 -11.60 -4.69 -7.31
N GLN A 255 -11.29 -5.00 -8.57
CA GLN A 255 -11.90 -6.11 -9.31
C GLN A 255 -11.28 -7.46 -8.92
N ASP A 256 -9.97 -7.49 -8.71
CA ASP A 256 -9.19 -8.70 -8.50
C ASP A 256 -9.26 -9.23 -7.05
N VAL A 257 -9.67 -8.40 -6.05
CA VAL A 257 -9.68 -8.77 -4.63
C VAL A 257 -10.48 -10.03 -4.32
N GLY A 258 -11.59 -10.27 -5.02
CA GLY A 258 -12.40 -11.49 -4.89
C GLY A 258 -11.82 -12.72 -5.58
N HIS A 259 -10.75 -12.56 -6.33
CA HIS A 259 -10.07 -13.64 -7.04
C HIS A 259 -8.77 -14.10 -6.38
N MET A 260 -8.42 -13.49 -5.26
CA MET A 260 -7.26 -13.91 -4.46
C MET A 260 -7.40 -15.36 -3.98
N GLN A 261 -6.28 -16.04 -3.84
CA GLN A 261 -6.22 -17.39 -3.31
C GLN A 261 -5.10 -17.51 -2.26
N GLY A 262 -5.24 -18.52 -1.38
CA GLY A 262 -4.33 -18.78 -0.28
C GLY A 262 -4.62 -17.90 0.94
N PRO A 263 -3.84 -18.09 2.01
CA PRO A 263 -3.97 -17.32 3.23
C PRO A 263 -3.78 -15.81 2.99
N VAL A 264 -4.71 -14.98 3.49
CA VAL A 264 -4.65 -13.52 3.39
C VAL A 264 -4.82 -12.91 4.78
N LEU A 265 -3.94 -11.99 5.14
CA LEU A 265 -4.09 -11.08 6.27
C LEU A 265 -4.32 -9.67 5.71
N ALA A 266 -5.50 -9.09 5.92
CA ALA A 266 -5.84 -7.76 5.46
C ALA A 266 -6.02 -6.80 6.65
N ILE A 267 -5.12 -5.82 6.78
CA ILE A 267 -5.04 -4.88 7.89
C ILE A 267 -5.53 -3.51 7.44
N TYR A 268 -6.38 -2.88 8.25
CA TYR A 268 -6.91 -1.55 7.97
C TYR A 268 -6.95 -0.65 9.20
N GLY A 269 -6.59 0.61 9.02
CA GLY A 269 -6.59 1.63 10.06
C GLY A 269 -7.90 2.40 10.13
N GLY A 270 -8.49 2.48 11.31
CA GLY A 270 -9.77 3.19 11.52
C GLY A 270 -9.70 4.71 11.29
N ARG A 271 -8.48 5.28 11.27
CA ARG A 271 -8.21 6.69 10.98
C ARG A 271 -7.55 6.92 9.63
N ASP A 272 -7.59 5.94 8.74
CA ASP A 272 -7.08 6.10 7.37
C ASP A 272 -7.87 7.18 6.63
N GLN A 273 -7.16 8.18 6.10
CA GLN A 273 -7.72 9.30 5.34
C GLN A 273 -7.41 9.21 3.84
N LEU A 274 -6.62 8.21 3.42
CA LEU A 274 -6.25 8.01 2.02
C LEU A 274 -7.13 6.95 1.36
N VAL A 275 -7.32 5.80 2.01
CA VAL A 275 -8.25 4.77 1.53
C VAL A 275 -9.55 4.89 2.32
N PRO A 276 -10.67 5.27 1.67
CA PRO A 276 -11.94 5.45 2.38
C PRO A 276 -12.45 4.14 3.01
N ALA A 277 -13.00 4.23 4.19
CA ALA A 277 -13.59 3.10 4.90
C ALA A 277 -14.65 2.35 4.07
N SER A 278 -15.40 3.06 3.23
CA SER A 278 -16.37 2.44 2.32
C SER A 278 -15.72 1.58 1.22
N ALA A 279 -14.54 1.99 0.73
CA ALA A 279 -13.76 1.20 -0.23
C ALA A 279 -13.22 -0.07 0.44
N MET A 280 -12.65 0.07 1.64
CA MET A 280 -12.15 -1.08 2.40
C MET A 280 -13.26 -2.06 2.78
N ASN A 281 -14.44 -1.58 3.16
CA ASN A 281 -15.58 -2.44 3.42
C ASN A 281 -15.98 -3.28 2.19
N ARG A 282 -16.02 -2.66 1.02
CA ARG A 282 -16.29 -3.40 -0.22
C ARG A 282 -15.22 -4.44 -0.49
N ALA A 283 -13.95 -4.07 -0.36
CA ALA A 283 -12.85 -5.01 -0.53
C ALA A 283 -12.94 -6.19 0.45
N TRP A 284 -13.18 -5.92 1.74
CA TRP A 284 -13.28 -6.95 2.77
C TRP A 284 -14.47 -7.89 2.56
N ALA A 285 -15.57 -7.39 1.99
CA ALA A 285 -16.72 -8.22 1.65
C ALA A 285 -16.43 -9.21 0.50
N HIS A 286 -15.44 -8.89 -0.34
CA HIS A 286 -15.06 -9.73 -1.49
C HIS A 286 -13.80 -10.60 -1.23
N LEU A 287 -13.06 -10.34 -0.15
CA LEU A 287 -11.93 -11.19 0.22
C LEU A 287 -12.38 -12.65 0.41
N PRO A 288 -11.49 -13.63 0.18
CA PRO A 288 -11.77 -15.03 0.47
C PRO A 288 -12.35 -15.22 1.88
N PRO A 289 -13.26 -16.19 2.08
CA PRO A 289 -13.95 -16.38 3.37
C PRO A 289 -12.98 -16.63 4.55
N ASP A 290 -11.88 -17.29 4.28
CA ASP A 290 -10.80 -17.62 5.23
C ASP A 290 -9.79 -16.49 5.43
N ALA A 291 -9.92 -15.38 4.69
CA ALA A 291 -9.04 -14.22 4.88
C ALA A 291 -9.21 -13.65 6.29
N ARG A 292 -8.08 -13.51 7.00
CA ARG A 292 -8.03 -12.83 8.29
C ARG A 292 -8.11 -11.32 8.08
N ARG A 293 -9.07 -10.70 8.72
CA ARG A 293 -9.26 -9.23 8.73
C ARG A 293 -8.77 -8.69 10.05
N ASP A 294 -8.01 -7.61 10.00
CA ASP A 294 -7.40 -6.97 11.17
C ASP A 294 -7.73 -5.46 11.14
N PHE A 295 -8.51 -5.00 12.10
CA PHE A 295 -8.89 -3.59 12.22
C PHE A 295 -8.16 -2.92 13.37
N ILE A 296 -7.37 -1.89 13.06
CA ILE A 296 -6.61 -1.10 14.02
C ILE A 296 -7.34 0.24 14.25
N PRO A 297 -8.15 0.39 15.29
CA PRO A 297 -9.05 1.55 15.46
C PRO A 297 -8.34 2.91 15.46
N ALA A 298 -7.12 2.98 16.02
CA ALA A 298 -6.31 4.18 16.06
C ALA A 298 -5.31 4.30 14.90
N GLY A 299 -5.23 3.28 14.01
CA GLY A 299 -4.29 3.22 12.90
C GLY A 299 -4.61 4.25 11.81
N TYR A 300 -3.57 4.90 11.32
CA TYR A 300 -3.59 5.73 10.12
C TYR A 300 -3.19 4.91 8.90
N HIS A 301 -3.06 5.55 7.73
CA HIS A 301 -2.73 4.88 6.47
C HIS A 301 -1.38 4.16 6.50
N LEU A 302 -0.32 4.83 6.99
CA LEU A 302 1.01 4.24 7.13
C LEU A 302 1.05 3.40 8.42
N LEU A 303 0.42 2.23 8.36
CA LEU A 303 0.16 1.35 9.52
C LEU A 303 1.44 0.95 10.25
N LEU A 304 2.52 0.65 9.52
CA LEU A 304 3.81 0.25 10.09
C LEU A 304 4.64 1.42 10.61
N ARG A 305 4.29 2.64 10.22
CA ARG A 305 5.01 3.88 10.53
C ARG A 305 4.17 4.85 11.36
N GLY A 306 3.06 4.39 11.94
CA GLY A 306 2.27 5.09 12.96
C GLY A 306 2.63 4.63 14.37
N ARG A 307 1.97 5.22 15.37
CA ARG A 307 2.12 4.82 16.79
C ARG A 307 1.65 3.39 17.07
N GLU A 308 0.74 2.88 16.24
CA GLU A 308 0.26 1.50 16.33
C GLU A 308 1.16 0.50 15.56
N GLY A 309 2.24 0.96 14.93
CA GLY A 309 3.09 0.15 14.05
C GLY A 309 3.67 -1.10 14.70
N ASP A 310 4.03 -1.01 15.98
CA ASP A 310 4.53 -2.16 16.73
C ASP A 310 3.45 -3.22 16.99
N LYS A 311 2.17 -2.81 17.13
CA LYS A 311 1.05 -3.75 17.24
C LYS A 311 0.83 -4.47 15.92
N VAL A 312 0.76 -3.71 14.83
CA VAL A 312 0.62 -4.26 13.46
C VAL A 312 1.75 -5.24 13.16
N THR A 313 2.98 -4.89 13.50
CA THR A 313 4.12 -5.78 13.29
C THR A 313 4.00 -7.08 14.10
N ARG A 314 3.52 -7.02 15.37
CA ARG A 314 3.26 -8.23 16.17
C ARG A 314 2.14 -9.08 15.61
N ASP A 315 1.09 -8.48 15.07
CA ASP A 315 -0.01 -9.22 14.43
C ASP A 315 0.48 -9.99 13.19
N ILE A 316 1.31 -9.37 12.36
CA ILE A 316 1.98 -10.02 11.23
C ILE A 316 2.84 -11.21 11.71
N ILE A 317 3.67 -11.02 12.74
CA ILE A 317 4.52 -12.06 13.30
C ILE A 317 3.69 -13.24 13.84
N SER A 318 2.59 -12.92 14.54
CA SER A 318 1.67 -13.92 15.12
C SER A 318 0.97 -14.70 14.01
N TRP A 319 0.43 -14.02 13.02
CA TRP A 319 -0.28 -14.65 11.91
C TRP A 319 0.62 -15.57 11.06
N ILE A 320 1.84 -15.17 10.76
CA ILE A 320 2.81 -16.03 10.06
C ILE A 320 3.14 -17.29 10.88
N GLY A 321 3.23 -17.17 12.19
CA GLY A 321 3.62 -18.30 13.05
C GLY A 321 2.46 -19.19 13.50
N ARG A 322 1.28 -18.60 13.67
CA ARG A 322 0.08 -19.22 14.22
C ARG A 322 -1.17 -18.56 13.61
N PRO A 323 -1.49 -18.90 12.35
CA PRO A 323 -2.55 -18.23 11.61
C PRO A 323 -3.95 -18.43 12.21
N ASP A 324 -4.15 -19.48 13.02
CA ASP A 324 -5.43 -19.80 13.65
C ASP A 324 -5.64 -19.11 15.00
N ASP A 325 -4.58 -18.56 15.62
CA ASP A 325 -4.69 -17.84 16.88
C ASP A 325 -5.31 -16.45 16.67
N PHE A 326 -5.91 -15.89 17.73
CA PHE A 326 -6.30 -14.49 17.73
C PHE A 326 -5.08 -13.57 17.60
N LEU A 327 -5.27 -12.46 16.89
CA LEU A 327 -4.20 -11.48 16.73
C LEU A 327 -3.92 -10.79 18.08
N PRO A 328 -2.64 -10.56 18.44
CA PRO A 328 -2.26 -9.94 19.71
C PRO A 328 -2.88 -8.55 19.96
N SER A 329 -3.21 -7.81 18.92
CA SER A 329 -3.92 -6.53 19.05
C SER A 329 -5.40 -6.68 19.38
N GLY A 330 -6.02 -7.85 19.13
CA GLY A 330 -7.46 -8.07 19.09
C GLY A 330 -8.13 -7.43 17.87
N GLY A 331 -7.34 -7.07 16.86
CA GLY A 331 -7.83 -6.39 15.67
C GLY A 331 -8.75 -7.24 14.81
N ASP A 332 -8.62 -8.57 14.86
CA ASP A 332 -9.54 -9.50 14.20
C ASP A 332 -10.93 -9.52 14.85
N ILE A 333 -11.00 -9.40 16.17
CA ILE A 333 -12.27 -9.24 16.91
C ILE A 333 -12.88 -7.87 16.57
N ALA A 334 -12.06 -6.81 16.57
CA ALA A 334 -12.50 -5.48 16.19
C ALA A 334 -13.00 -5.43 14.74
N ALA A 335 -12.36 -6.17 13.83
CA ALA A 335 -12.76 -6.25 12.41
C ALA A 335 -14.14 -6.87 12.22
N SER A 336 -14.47 -7.95 12.94
CA SER A 336 -15.80 -8.56 12.86
C SER A 336 -16.89 -7.55 13.26
N THR A 337 -16.69 -6.87 14.39
CA THR A 337 -17.62 -5.85 14.87
C THR A 337 -17.75 -4.66 13.90
N TRP A 338 -16.64 -4.24 13.31
CA TRP A 338 -16.65 -3.12 12.37
C TRP A 338 -17.41 -3.44 11.08
N ASN A 339 -17.28 -4.67 10.56
CA ASN A 339 -18.04 -5.15 9.42
C ASN A 339 -19.53 -5.21 9.71
N ASP A 340 -19.93 -5.83 10.81
CA ASP A 340 -21.33 -6.01 11.20
C ASP A 340 -22.04 -4.66 11.39
N ALA A 341 -21.39 -3.73 12.07
CA ALA A 341 -21.94 -2.40 12.31
C ALA A 341 -22.19 -1.60 11.02
N ARG A 342 -21.37 -1.80 9.98
CA ARG A 342 -21.54 -1.13 8.68
C ARG A 342 -22.51 -1.83 7.75
N ALA A 343 -22.72 -3.13 7.92
CA ALA A 343 -23.77 -3.87 7.21
C ALA A 343 -25.20 -3.51 7.67
N GLY A 344 -25.33 -2.76 8.76
CA GLY A 344 -26.63 -2.36 9.30
C GLY A 344 -27.30 -3.45 10.14
N ASP A 345 -26.70 -4.62 10.26
CA ASP A 345 -27.21 -5.78 11.02
C ASP A 345 -26.68 -5.86 12.44
N ALA A 346 -25.86 -4.89 12.85
CA ALA A 346 -25.17 -5.00 14.11
C ALA A 346 -26.06 -4.66 15.30
N GLN A 347 -26.47 -5.64 16.00
CA GLN A 347 -26.56 -5.56 17.45
C GLN A 347 -25.12 -5.58 17.99
N VAL A 348 -24.52 -4.40 18.17
CA VAL A 348 -23.21 -4.31 18.83
C VAL A 348 -23.32 -5.01 20.17
N PRO A 349 -22.54 -6.07 20.44
CA PRO A 349 -22.63 -6.77 21.71
C PRO A 349 -22.43 -5.78 22.85
N PHE A 350 -23.38 -5.70 23.77
CA PHE A 350 -23.37 -4.71 24.86
C PHE A 350 -22.17 -4.81 25.83
N PHE A 351 -21.40 -5.89 25.72
CA PHE A 351 -20.14 -6.09 26.43
C PHE A 351 -18.91 -5.47 25.78
N LEU A 352 -19.06 -4.89 24.56
CA LEU A 352 -17.97 -4.15 23.96
C LEU A 352 -17.75 -2.83 24.72
N PRO A 353 -16.48 -2.43 24.94
CA PRO A 353 -16.18 -1.17 25.60
C PRO A 353 -16.86 0.01 24.89
N ALA A 354 -17.47 0.94 25.63
CA ALA A 354 -18.17 2.11 25.10
C ALA A 354 -17.33 2.97 24.12
N ARG A 355 -15.99 2.86 24.15
CA ARG A 355 -15.09 3.49 23.19
C ARG A 355 -15.20 2.92 21.77
N MET A 356 -15.68 1.70 21.60
CA MET A 356 -15.93 1.10 20.29
C MET A 356 -17.24 1.58 19.68
N ASP A 357 -18.24 1.95 20.50
CA ASP A 357 -19.50 2.53 20.02
C ASP A 357 -19.29 3.83 19.24
N GLY A 358 -18.28 4.63 19.62
CA GLY A 358 -17.93 5.87 18.94
C GLY A 358 -17.25 5.67 17.57
N LEU A 359 -16.63 4.51 17.32
CA LEU A 359 -15.98 4.15 16.06
C LEU A 359 -16.98 3.60 15.03
N VAL A 360 -18.06 3.01 15.54
CA VAL A 360 -19.11 2.39 14.72
C VAL A 360 -20.12 3.42 14.19
N ARG A 361 -20.29 4.56 14.88
CA ARG A 361 -21.31 5.58 14.56
C ARG A 361 -20.81 6.73 13.68
N LYS A 362 -19.58 6.72 13.21
CA LYS A 362 -19.01 7.69 12.28
C LYS A 362 -18.65 7.02 10.97
#